data_8754cc9cce397b7b83ef6171f27a4a60
#
_entry.id   8754cc9cce397b7b83ef6171f27a4a60
#
_cell.length_a   1.000
_cell.length_b   1.000
_cell.length_c   1.000
_cell.angle_alpha   90.00
_cell.angle_beta   90.00
_cell.angle_gamma   90.00
#
_symmetry.space_group_name_H-M   'P 1'
#
loop_
_entity.id
_entity.type
_entity.pdbx_description
1 polymer ?
#
loop_
_entity_poly.entity_id
_entity_poly.type
_entity_poly.pdbx_seq_one_letter_code
_entity_poly.pdbx_strand_id
1 'polypeptide(L)'
;EDLCKSLDIPIIAGNCVTYEVAKRLMEAGVAGLMVGIGPGAACTSRGVLGIGVPQATAISDCSSARDDYFNESGKYIPIIGDGGIVTGGDICKCIACGADAVMIGSPIARATTAPGNGFHWGMATPSQILPRGTRIEVGSTGSLERILKGPALLDDGTHNLYGAIRTSMSTLGAKNIKEMQNVEIVIAPALLTEGKVYQKAQQLGMGK
;
A
#
# COMPACT_ATOMS: atom_id res chain seq x y z
N GLU A 1 -13.76 4.86 19.88
CA GLU A 1 -15.21 4.77 20.09
C GLU A 1 -15.78 6.16 20.37
N ASP A 2 -15.31 6.87 21.40
CA ASP A 2 -15.84 8.20 21.77
C ASP A 2 -15.73 9.20 20.63
N LEU A 3 -14.64 9.20 19.89
CA LEU A 3 -14.44 10.09 18.75
C LEU A 3 -15.47 9.82 17.63
N CYS A 4 -15.74 8.54 17.33
CA CYS A 4 -16.72 8.17 16.32
C CYS A 4 -18.16 8.53 16.68
N LYS A 5 -18.45 8.61 17.99
CA LYS A 5 -19.77 9.02 18.50
C LYS A 5 -19.93 10.54 18.61
N SER A 6 -18.83 11.28 18.79
CA SER A 6 -18.85 12.73 19.01
C SER A 6 -18.79 13.58 17.74
N LEU A 7 -18.48 12.98 16.59
CA LEU A 7 -18.32 13.67 15.32
C LEU A 7 -19.29 13.15 14.27
N ASP A 8 -19.91 14.07 13.54
CA ASP A 8 -20.81 13.76 12.41
C ASP A 8 -20.08 13.55 11.07
N ILE A 9 -18.76 13.34 11.12
CA ILE A 9 -17.93 13.08 9.93
C ILE A 9 -17.38 11.65 9.95
N PRO A 10 -17.18 11.02 8.77
CA PRO A 10 -16.57 9.69 8.69
C PRO A 10 -15.13 9.70 9.24
N ILE A 11 -14.81 8.75 10.11
CA ILE A 11 -13.48 8.58 10.69
C ILE A 11 -12.77 7.40 10.05
N ILE A 12 -11.62 7.67 9.44
CA ILE A 12 -10.69 6.63 9.02
C ILE A 12 -9.64 6.47 10.13
N ALA A 13 -9.47 5.26 10.64
CA ALA A 13 -8.53 4.99 11.72
C ALA A 13 -7.46 3.97 11.30
N GLY A 14 -6.36 3.93 12.02
CA GLY A 14 -5.24 3.02 11.83
C GLY A 14 -3.95 3.57 12.46
N ASN A 15 -2.81 2.97 12.19
CA ASN A 15 -2.69 1.81 11.33
C ASN A 15 -2.81 0.54 12.14
N CYS A 16 -3.45 -0.47 11.59
CA CYS A 16 -3.55 -1.81 12.15
C CYS A 16 -2.95 -2.85 11.18
N VAL A 17 -2.70 -4.07 11.68
CA VAL A 17 -2.06 -5.14 10.90
C VAL A 17 -2.55 -6.54 11.25
N THR A 18 -3.54 -6.66 12.15
CA THR A 18 -4.07 -7.96 12.60
C THR A 18 -5.59 -7.98 12.53
N TYR A 19 -6.13 -9.17 12.37
CA TYR A 19 -7.58 -9.43 12.34
C TYR A 19 -8.28 -8.84 13.57
N GLU A 20 -7.78 -9.12 14.76
CA GLU A 20 -8.43 -8.73 16.02
C GLU A 20 -8.49 -7.21 16.19
N VAL A 21 -7.40 -6.50 15.87
CA VAL A 21 -7.37 -5.04 15.99
C VAL A 21 -8.27 -4.42 14.93
N ALA A 22 -8.26 -4.94 13.70
CA ALA A 22 -9.15 -4.48 12.65
C ALA A 22 -10.63 -4.62 13.04
N LYS A 23 -11.04 -5.79 13.54
CA LYS A 23 -12.41 -6.04 13.99
C LYS A 23 -12.84 -5.09 15.12
N ARG A 24 -11.99 -4.91 16.14
CA ARG A 24 -12.25 -3.98 17.25
C ARG A 24 -12.40 -2.51 16.78
N LEU A 25 -11.62 -2.08 15.79
CA LEU A 25 -11.77 -0.74 15.24
C LEU A 25 -13.09 -0.57 14.46
N MET A 26 -13.50 -1.60 13.70
CA MET A 26 -14.80 -1.61 13.01
C MET A 26 -15.97 -1.55 14.01
N GLU A 27 -15.91 -2.34 15.08
CA GLU A 27 -16.88 -2.33 16.18
C GLU A 27 -16.94 -0.97 16.89
N ALA A 28 -15.82 -0.25 16.97
CA ALA A 28 -15.74 1.11 17.52
C ALA A 28 -16.40 2.16 16.61
N GLY A 29 -16.81 1.81 15.38
CA GLY A 29 -17.60 2.67 14.49
C GLY A 29 -16.78 3.48 13.49
N VAL A 30 -15.57 3.05 13.14
CA VAL A 30 -14.79 3.72 12.08
C VAL A 30 -15.43 3.51 10.71
N ALA A 31 -15.21 4.45 9.80
CA ALA A 31 -15.72 4.42 8.44
C ALA A 31 -14.70 3.84 7.42
N GLY A 32 -13.47 3.59 7.84
CA GLY A 32 -12.42 2.97 7.04
C GLY A 32 -11.20 2.65 7.88
N LEU A 33 -10.39 1.69 7.42
CA LEU A 33 -9.16 1.28 8.10
C LEU A 33 -7.93 1.51 7.26
N MET A 34 -6.90 2.11 7.84
CA MET A 34 -5.55 2.13 7.27
C MET A 34 -4.74 0.95 7.78
N VAL A 35 -4.24 0.13 6.86
CA VAL A 35 -3.58 -1.13 7.16
C VAL A 35 -2.13 -1.09 6.71
N GLY A 36 -1.22 -1.27 7.68
CA GLY A 36 0.22 -1.32 7.43
C GLY A 36 1.02 -0.65 8.54
N ILE A 37 2.03 -1.34 9.07
CA ILE A 37 3.00 -0.80 10.03
C ILE A 37 4.39 -1.07 9.51
N GLY A 38 5.09 0.02 9.18
CA GLY A 38 6.49 -0.02 8.79
C GLY A 38 6.84 -0.40 7.35
N PRO A 39 5.92 -0.56 6.37
CA PRO A 39 6.31 -0.95 5.03
C PRO A 39 6.81 0.23 4.17
N GLY A 40 6.57 1.47 4.57
CA GLY A 40 6.95 2.67 3.82
C GLY A 40 8.46 2.84 3.70
N ALA A 41 8.93 3.36 2.56
CA ALA A 41 10.35 3.53 2.27
C ALA A 41 11.10 4.42 3.30
N ALA A 42 10.44 5.46 3.80
CA ALA A 42 11.01 6.36 4.82
C ALA A 42 10.70 5.90 6.27
N CYS A 43 9.97 4.78 6.45
CA CYS A 43 9.61 4.30 7.77
C CYS A 43 10.74 3.53 8.43
N THR A 44 11.05 3.86 9.67
CA THR A 44 12.10 3.20 10.47
C THR A 44 11.55 2.24 11.52
N SER A 45 10.23 2.09 11.64
CA SER A 45 9.60 1.31 12.72
C SER A 45 10.07 -0.13 12.77
N ARG A 46 10.20 -0.81 11.62
CA ARG A 46 10.64 -2.22 11.57
C ARG A 46 12.08 -2.39 12.05
N GLY A 47 12.99 -1.51 11.59
CA GLY A 47 14.40 -1.60 11.96
C GLY A 47 14.69 -1.11 13.38
N VAL A 48 14.01 -0.06 13.85
CA VAL A 48 14.27 0.57 15.16
C VAL A 48 13.48 -0.09 16.28
N LEU A 49 12.22 -0.47 16.03
CA LEU A 49 11.33 -1.01 17.05
C LEU A 49 11.13 -2.54 16.93
N GLY A 50 11.51 -3.15 15.82
CA GLY A 50 11.23 -4.57 15.55
C GLY A 50 9.73 -4.86 15.35
N ILE A 51 8.93 -3.84 15.01
CA ILE A 51 7.47 -3.95 14.88
C ILE A 51 7.09 -3.87 13.41
N GLY A 52 6.30 -4.83 12.93
CA GLY A 52 5.76 -4.84 11.58
C GLY A 52 5.23 -6.21 11.18
N VAL A 53 4.36 -6.20 10.18
CA VAL A 53 3.81 -7.41 9.53
C VAL A 53 4.02 -7.24 8.03
N PRO A 54 4.34 -8.30 7.27
CA PRO A 54 4.37 -8.24 5.81
C PRO A 54 3.04 -7.70 5.26
N GLN A 55 3.10 -6.76 4.32
CA GLN A 55 1.93 -5.97 3.92
C GLN A 55 0.80 -6.83 3.32
N ALA A 56 1.14 -7.84 2.52
CA ALA A 56 0.16 -8.76 1.96
C ALA A 56 -0.59 -9.52 3.07
N THR A 57 0.13 -10.03 4.07
CA THR A 57 -0.46 -10.70 5.25
C THR A 57 -1.37 -9.75 6.03
N ALA A 58 -0.87 -8.54 6.34
CA ALA A 58 -1.67 -7.56 7.08
C ALA A 58 -2.98 -7.20 6.37
N ILE A 59 -2.94 -7.00 5.04
CA ILE A 59 -4.14 -6.70 4.26
C ILE A 59 -5.09 -7.89 4.26
N SER A 60 -4.59 -9.12 4.05
CA SER A 60 -5.43 -10.32 4.04
C SER A 60 -6.12 -10.55 5.39
N ASP A 61 -5.38 -10.42 6.50
CA ASP A 61 -5.95 -10.57 7.85
C ASP A 61 -7.04 -9.52 8.13
N CYS A 62 -6.75 -8.24 7.82
CA CYS A 62 -7.71 -7.17 8.05
C CYS A 62 -8.91 -7.24 7.11
N SER A 63 -8.74 -7.72 5.86
CA SER A 63 -9.86 -7.92 4.93
C SER A 63 -10.75 -9.08 5.37
N SER A 64 -10.18 -10.15 5.92
CA SER A 64 -10.96 -11.24 6.52
C SER A 64 -11.81 -10.74 7.69
N ALA A 65 -11.24 -9.88 8.56
CA ALA A 65 -12.00 -9.25 9.64
C ALA A 65 -13.15 -8.37 9.12
N ARG A 66 -12.92 -7.63 8.01
CA ARG A 66 -13.97 -6.83 7.34
C ARG A 66 -15.11 -7.71 6.84
N ASP A 67 -14.79 -8.83 6.21
CA ASP A 67 -15.79 -9.72 5.62
C ASP A 67 -16.65 -10.36 6.72
N ASP A 68 -16.05 -10.80 7.82
CA ASP A 68 -16.77 -11.31 8.97
C ASP A 68 -17.62 -10.22 9.64
N TYR A 69 -17.06 -9.01 9.83
CA TYR A 69 -17.83 -7.89 10.37
C TYR A 69 -18.99 -7.48 9.47
N PHE A 70 -18.82 -7.53 8.16
CA PHE A 70 -19.89 -7.27 7.19
C PHE A 70 -20.98 -8.32 7.29
N ASN A 71 -20.63 -9.59 7.39
CA ASN A 71 -21.60 -10.68 7.56
C ASN A 71 -22.40 -10.56 8.86
N GLU A 72 -21.77 -10.11 9.94
CA GLU A 72 -22.39 -9.95 11.26
C GLU A 72 -23.25 -8.67 11.36
N SER A 73 -22.80 -7.56 10.81
CA SER A 73 -23.37 -6.22 11.04
C SER A 73 -24.09 -5.61 9.82
N GLY A 74 -23.87 -6.15 8.63
CA GLY A 74 -24.29 -5.54 7.36
C GLY A 74 -23.52 -4.27 6.97
N LYS A 75 -22.47 -3.87 7.73
CA LYS A 75 -21.68 -2.66 7.47
C LYS A 75 -20.37 -3.01 6.81
N TYR A 76 -20.13 -2.48 5.63
CA TYR A 76 -18.87 -2.63 4.91
C TYR A 76 -17.90 -1.52 5.26
N ILE A 77 -16.73 -1.88 5.81
CA ILE A 77 -15.67 -0.94 6.21
C ILE A 77 -14.48 -1.11 5.25
N PRO A 78 -14.20 -0.15 4.37
CA PRO A 78 -13.12 -0.28 3.38
C PRO A 78 -11.75 -0.36 4.02
N ILE A 79 -10.90 -1.20 3.42
CA ILE A 79 -9.49 -1.40 3.79
C ILE A 79 -8.60 -0.58 2.85
N ILE A 80 -7.74 0.26 3.43
CA ILE A 80 -6.75 1.07 2.72
C ILE A 80 -5.37 0.49 3.00
N GLY A 81 -4.75 -0.15 2.02
CA GLY A 81 -3.39 -0.65 2.14
C GLY A 81 -2.38 0.51 2.16
N ASP A 82 -1.69 0.71 3.29
CA ASP A 82 -0.81 1.87 3.51
C ASP A 82 0.66 1.48 3.56
N GLY A 83 1.42 2.01 2.60
CA GLY A 83 2.88 1.91 2.54
C GLY A 83 3.42 0.70 1.78
N GLY A 84 4.70 0.79 1.41
CA GLY A 84 5.41 -0.26 0.67
C GLY A 84 5.07 -0.35 -0.82
N ILE A 85 4.31 0.59 -1.34
CA ILE A 85 3.85 0.63 -2.73
C ILE A 85 4.79 1.53 -3.54
N VAL A 86 5.42 0.97 -4.54
CA VAL A 86 6.35 1.68 -5.44
C VAL A 86 5.86 1.62 -6.89
N THR A 87 5.28 0.51 -7.30
CA THR A 87 4.87 0.22 -8.67
C THR A 87 3.37 -0.02 -8.80
N GLY A 88 2.87 0.00 -10.02
CA GLY A 88 1.49 -0.40 -10.30
C GLY A 88 1.21 -1.87 -9.93
N GLY A 89 2.21 -2.75 -10.06
CA GLY A 89 2.10 -4.15 -9.62
C GLY A 89 1.92 -4.30 -8.11
N ASP A 90 2.50 -3.39 -7.31
CA ASP A 90 2.28 -3.41 -5.86
C ASP A 90 0.84 -3.01 -5.50
N ILE A 91 0.27 -2.04 -6.22
CA ILE A 91 -1.15 -1.68 -6.07
C ILE A 91 -2.03 -2.90 -6.39
N CYS A 92 -1.75 -3.59 -7.49
CA CYS A 92 -2.51 -4.77 -7.92
C CYS A 92 -2.47 -5.88 -6.85
N LYS A 93 -1.30 -6.14 -6.27
CA LYS A 93 -1.13 -7.10 -5.18
C LYS A 93 -1.93 -6.70 -3.93
N CYS A 94 -1.90 -5.42 -3.55
CA CYS A 94 -2.69 -4.93 -2.42
C CYS A 94 -4.20 -5.16 -2.64
N ILE A 95 -4.71 -4.84 -3.82
CA ILE A 95 -6.13 -5.07 -4.16
C ILE A 95 -6.45 -6.56 -4.13
N ALA A 96 -5.62 -7.39 -4.76
CA ALA A 96 -5.82 -8.85 -4.76
C ALA A 96 -5.78 -9.46 -3.36
N CYS A 97 -5.03 -8.87 -2.42
CA CYS A 97 -5.04 -9.27 -0.99
C CYS A 97 -6.30 -8.76 -0.23
N GLY A 98 -7.19 -8.01 -0.86
CA GLY A 98 -8.46 -7.57 -0.26
C GLY A 98 -8.55 -6.08 0.06
N ALA A 99 -7.55 -5.25 -0.29
CA ALA A 99 -7.64 -3.80 -0.13
C ALA A 99 -8.65 -3.19 -1.11
N ASP A 100 -9.39 -2.19 -0.65
CA ASP A 100 -10.33 -1.40 -1.46
C ASP A 100 -9.64 -0.18 -2.09
N ALA A 101 -8.63 0.33 -1.41
CA ALA A 101 -7.81 1.46 -1.82
C ALA A 101 -6.37 1.30 -1.32
N VAL A 102 -5.49 2.18 -1.80
CA VAL A 102 -4.09 2.21 -1.36
C VAL A 102 -3.65 3.63 -1.01
N MET A 103 -2.78 3.74 0.00
CA MET A 103 -2.07 4.98 0.33
C MET A 103 -0.67 4.91 -0.27
N ILE A 104 -0.35 5.86 -1.14
CA ILE A 104 0.94 5.93 -1.83
C ILE A 104 1.68 7.22 -1.47
N GLY A 105 2.94 7.09 -1.06
CA GLY A 105 3.81 8.20 -0.69
C GLY A 105 4.93 8.41 -1.70
N SER A 106 5.91 7.51 -1.74
CA SER A 106 7.11 7.65 -2.58
C SER A 106 6.81 7.85 -4.07
N PRO A 107 5.85 7.17 -4.71
CA PRO A 107 5.51 7.45 -6.11
C PRO A 107 5.09 8.90 -6.34
N ILE A 108 4.29 9.48 -5.43
CA ILE A 108 3.85 10.88 -5.54
C ILE A 108 4.99 11.85 -5.21
N ALA A 109 5.86 11.51 -4.25
CA ALA A 109 7.03 12.32 -3.91
C ALA A 109 8.04 12.45 -5.08
N ARG A 110 8.02 11.50 -6.03
CA ARG A 110 8.80 11.52 -7.27
C ARG A 110 8.25 12.45 -8.35
N ALA A 111 7.08 13.05 -8.14
CA ALA A 111 6.54 14.00 -9.11
C ALA A 111 7.38 15.28 -9.12
N THR A 112 7.62 15.83 -10.32
CA THR A 112 8.37 17.11 -10.50
C THR A 112 7.71 18.29 -9.79
N THR A 113 6.42 18.19 -9.52
CA THR A 113 5.64 19.21 -8.77
C THR A 113 5.54 18.93 -7.28
N ALA A 114 6.11 17.82 -6.80
CA ALA A 114 6.11 17.52 -5.37
C ALA A 114 7.01 18.52 -4.62
N PRO A 115 6.55 19.12 -3.51
CA PRO A 115 7.29 20.16 -2.78
C PRO A 115 8.60 19.66 -2.16
N GLY A 116 8.74 18.34 -2.01
CA GLY A 116 9.95 17.71 -1.48
C GLY A 116 11.13 17.69 -2.45
N ASN A 117 10.96 18.09 -3.72
CA ASN A 117 12.00 18.11 -4.73
C ASN A 117 12.83 16.81 -4.78
N GLY A 118 12.15 15.67 -4.87
CA GLY A 118 12.80 14.35 -4.89
C GLY A 118 13.14 13.79 -3.51
N PHE A 119 12.79 14.47 -2.43
CA PHE A 119 12.93 13.94 -1.07
C PHE A 119 11.59 13.53 -0.49
N HIS A 120 11.62 12.49 0.34
CA HIS A 120 10.49 11.96 1.07
C HIS A 120 10.94 11.65 2.51
N TRP A 121 10.06 11.85 3.48
CA TRP A 121 10.37 11.61 4.89
C TRP A 121 9.23 10.91 5.61
N GLY A 122 9.59 10.21 6.69
CA GLY A 122 8.63 9.51 7.53
C GLY A 122 7.81 10.44 8.42
N MET A 123 6.67 9.96 8.91
CA MET A 123 5.79 10.67 9.83
C MET A 123 6.41 10.85 11.23
N ALA A 124 7.32 9.95 11.63
CA ALA A 124 7.94 10.02 12.94
C ALA A 124 8.92 11.20 13.02
N THR A 125 8.78 12.02 14.06
CA THR A 125 9.71 13.10 14.34
C THR A 125 11.05 12.52 14.79
N PRO A 126 12.20 13.02 14.28
CA PRO A 126 13.52 12.61 14.76
C PRO A 126 13.65 12.83 16.28
N SER A 127 14.24 11.85 16.97
CA SER A 127 14.43 11.89 18.41
C SER A 127 15.84 11.37 18.76
N GLN A 128 16.51 12.05 19.69
CA GLN A 128 17.82 11.61 20.22
C GLN A 128 17.69 10.38 21.12
N ILE A 129 16.56 10.25 21.83
CA ILE A 129 16.29 9.13 22.74
C ILE A 129 15.93 7.87 21.96
N LEU A 130 15.14 8.03 20.90
CA LEU A 130 14.75 6.96 20.00
C LEU A 130 14.93 7.48 18.56
N PRO A 131 16.03 7.13 17.88
CA PRO A 131 16.38 7.67 16.57
C PRO A 131 15.41 7.15 15.49
N ARG A 132 14.29 7.83 15.38
CA ARG A 132 13.25 7.59 14.39
C ARG A 132 13.09 8.79 13.49
N GLY A 133 12.50 8.57 12.34
CA GLY A 133 12.32 9.57 11.32
C GLY A 133 13.56 9.65 10.42
N THR A 134 13.31 9.44 9.15
CA THR A 134 14.34 9.44 8.11
C THR A 134 13.86 10.26 6.94
N ARG A 135 14.76 11.03 6.37
CA ARG A 135 14.59 11.69 5.08
C ARG A 135 15.40 10.92 4.05
N ILE A 136 14.73 10.45 3.02
CA ILE A 136 15.34 9.70 1.92
C ILE A 136 15.23 10.46 0.61
N GLU A 137 16.18 10.27 -0.27
CA GLU A 137 16.11 10.73 -1.64
C GLU A 137 15.45 9.64 -2.49
N VAL A 138 14.32 9.99 -3.14
CA VAL A 138 13.60 9.11 -4.05
C VAL A 138 13.76 9.54 -5.51
N GLY A 139 14.39 10.69 -5.73
CA GLY A 139 14.56 11.30 -7.04
C GLY A 139 13.26 11.85 -7.62
N SER A 140 13.34 12.31 -8.87
CA SER A 140 12.19 12.77 -9.62
C SER A 140 12.11 12.00 -10.95
N THR A 141 10.92 11.47 -11.30
CA THR A 141 10.74 10.62 -12.48
C THR A 141 9.80 11.23 -13.54
N GLY A 142 9.09 12.31 -13.22
CA GLY A 142 8.23 12.99 -14.19
C GLY A 142 7.08 13.75 -13.54
N SER A 143 6.12 14.19 -14.36
CA SER A 143 4.91 14.84 -13.86
C SER A 143 4.03 13.84 -13.09
N LEU A 144 3.21 14.36 -12.15
CA LEU A 144 2.22 13.55 -11.45
C LEU A 144 1.27 12.83 -12.43
N GLU A 145 0.88 13.49 -13.50
CA GLU A 145 0.02 12.90 -14.51
C GLU A 145 0.68 11.70 -15.20
N ARG A 146 1.97 11.79 -15.53
CA ARG A 146 2.73 10.67 -16.11
C ARG A 146 2.85 9.51 -15.14
N ILE A 147 3.14 9.78 -13.88
CA ILE A 147 3.21 8.74 -12.84
C ILE A 147 1.88 8.02 -12.73
N LEU A 148 0.77 8.73 -12.68
CA LEU A 148 -0.55 8.14 -12.49
C LEU A 148 -1.14 7.57 -13.78
N LYS A 149 -1.11 8.34 -14.89
CA LYS A 149 -1.89 8.03 -16.10
C LYS A 149 -1.04 7.66 -17.31
N GLY A 150 0.29 7.93 -17.26
CA GLY A 150 1.21 7.67 -18.37
C GLY A 150 1.32 8.85 -19.37
N PRO A 151 1.94 8.62 -20.51
CA PRO A 151 2.55 7.36 -20.94
C PRO A 151 3.75 6.94 -20.09
N ALA A 152 3.97 5.62 -19.95
CA ALA A 152 5.16 5.09 -19.29
C ALA A 152 6.39 5.27 -20.21
N LEU A 153 7.45 5.87 -19.66
CA LEU A 153 8.74 6.01 -20.34
C LEU A 153 9.82 5.14 -19.69
N LEU A 154 9.48 4.52 -18.56
CA LEU A 154 10.34 3.60 -17.82
C LEU A 154 9.69 2.21 -17.80
N ASP A 155 10.50 1.19 -17.80
CA ASP A 155 10.12 -0.23 -17.80
C ASP A 155 10.08 -0.88 -16.40
N ASP A 156 10.14 -0.05 -15.35
CA ASP A 156 10.26 -0.45 -13.95
C ASP A 156 8.92 -0.44 -13.18
N GLY A 157 7.80 -0.13 -13.86
CA GLY A 157 6.46 -0.10 -13.26
C GLY A 157 6.14 1.14 -12.43
N THR A 158 7.01 2.15 -12.40
CA THR A 158 6.81 3.39 -11.62
C THR A 158 5.96 4.44 -12.35
N HIS A 159 5.78 4.29 -13.65
CA HIS A 159 4.90 5.14 -14.47
C HIS A 159 3.60 4.43 -14.83
N ASN A 160 2.56 5.25 -15.07
CA ASN A 160 1.24 4.78 -15.49
C ASN A 160 0.61 3.78 -14.53
N LEU A 161 0.54 4.14 -13.26
CA LEU A 161 0.00 3.27 -12.21
C LEU A 161 -1.44 2.82 -12.50
N TYR A 162 -2.27 3.70 -13.07
CA TYR A 162 -3.65 3.35 -13.47
C TYR A 162 -3.68 2.35 -14.63
N GLY A 163 -2.77 2.50 -15.60
CA GLY A 163 -2.63 1.56 -16.71
C GLY A 163 -2.24 0.17 -16.22
N ALA A 164 -1.34 0.08 -15.25
CA ALA A 164 -0.96 -1.19 -14.63
C ALA A 164 -2.17 -1.90 -13.97
N ILE A 165 -2.99 -1.16 -13.21
CA ILE A 165 -4.21 -1.71 -12.60
C ILE A 165 -5.17 -2.22 -13.70
N ARG A 166 -5.45 -1.41 -14.71
CA ARG A 166 -6.34 -1.79 -15.81
C ARG A 166 -5.85 -3.02 -16.56
N THR A 167 -4.56 -3.08 -16.86
CA THR A 167 -3.96 -4.22 -17.56
C THR A 167 -4.02 -5.48 -16.71
N SER A 168 -3.68 -5.39 -15.40
CA SER A 168 -3.78 -6.53 -14.49
C SER A 168 -5.22 -7.04 -14.38
N MET A 169 -6.19 -6.15 -14.18
CA MET A 169 -7.60 -6.52 -14.14
C MET A 169 -8.05 -7.21 -15.43
N SER A 170 -7.67 -6.66 -16.58
CA SER A 170 -7.99 -7.25 -17.88
C SER A 170 -7.37 -8.64 -18.06
N THR A 171 -6.11 -8.79 -17.68
CA THR A 171 -5.39 -10.08 -17.78
C THR A 171 -6.01 -11.16 -16.89
N LEU A 172 -6.49 -10.77 -15.70
CA LEU A 172 -7.11 -11.66 -14.72
C LEU A 172 -8.62 -11.84 -14.94
N GLY A 173 -9.20 -11.15 -15.91
CA GLY A 173 -10.63 -11.21 -16.22
C GLY A 173 -11.52 -10.46 -15.22
N ALA A 174 -10.94 -9.65 -14.34
CA ALA A 174 -11.67 -8.86 -13.35
C ALA A 174 -12.25 -7.58 -13.97
N LYS A 175 -13.55 -7.36 -13.86
CA LYS A 175 -14.27 -6.21 -14.42
C LYS A 175 -14.31 -5.00 -13.48
N ASN A 176 -14.11 -5.22 -12.20
CA ASN A 176 -14.12 -4.21 -11.14
C ASN A 176 -13.20 -4.61 -9.99
N ILE A 177 -12.99 -3.70 -9.04
CA ILE A 177 -12.10 -3.91 -7.89
C ILE A 177 -12.56 -5.09 -7.03
N LYS A 178 -13.87 -5.31 -6.86
CA LYS A 178 -14.40 -6.42 -6.08
C LYS A 178 -14.09 -7.78 -6.71
N GLU A 179 -14.19 -7.88 -8.02
CA GLU A 179 -13.76 -9.09 -8.73
C GLU A 179 -12.25 -9.31 -8.63
N MET A 180 -11.45 -8.22 -8.66
CA MET A 180 -10.00 -8.32 -8.48
C MET A 180 -9.59 -8.73 -7.06
N GLN A 181 -10.39 -8.45 -6.04
CA GLN A 181 -10.17 -8.94 -4.67
C GLN A 181 -10.39 -10.46 -4.52
N ASN A 182 -11.01 -11.09 -5.51
CA ASN A 182 -11.30 -12.53 -5.52
C ASN A 182 -10.40 -13.34 -6.46
N VAL A 183 -9.37 -12.73 -7.06
CA VAL A 183 -8.43 -13.46 -7.90
C VAL A 183 -7.55 -14.38 -7.07
N GLU A 184 -7.14 -15.51 -7.67
CA GLU A 184 -6.23 -16.43 -7.01
C GLU A 184 -4.84 -15.82 -6.82
N ILE A 185 -4.29 -15.96 -5.62
CA ILE A 185 -2.95 -15.52 -5.25
C ILE A 185 -2.12 -16.74 -4.87
N VAL A 186 -0.91 -16.83 -5.42
CA VAL A 186 0.06 -17.87 -5.10
C VAL A 186 1.23 -17.25 -4.33
N ILE A 187 1.62 -17.89 -3.23
CA ILE A 187 2.83 -17.54 -2.51
C ILE A 187 4.03 -18.15 -3.24
N ALA A 188 4.93 -17.29 -3.74
CA ALA A 188 6.14 -17.70 -4.45
C ALA A 188 7.39 -17.36 -3.61
N PRO A 189 7.89 -18.27 -2.76
CA PRO A 189 9.03 -17.99 -1.88
C PRO A 189 10.36 -17.86 -2.65
N ALA A 190 10.42 -18.31 -3.90
CA ALA A 190 11.62 -18.35 -4.74
C ALA A 190 11.56 -17.36 -5.92
N LEU A 191 11.13 -16.13 -5.69
CA LEU A 191 11.02 -15.09 -6.73
C LEU A 191 12.31 -14.85 -7.52
N LEU A 192 13.46 -15.13 -6.92
CA LEU A 192 14.78 -14.98 -7.54
C LEU A 192 15.03 -15.96 -8.72
N THR A 193 14.23 -17.02 -8.84
CA THR A 193 14.37 -18.03 -9.91
C THR A 193 13.52 -17.76 -11.14
N GLU A 194 12.69 -16.70 -11.14
CA GLU A 194 11.76 -16.36 -12.23
C GLU A 194 12.40 -15.60 -13.39
N GLY A 195 13.66 -15.83 -13.71
CA GLY A 195 14.36 -15.13 -14.80
C GLY A 195 14.80 -13.69 -14.47
N LYS A 196 14.46 -13.18 -13.29
CA LYS A 196 14.83 -11.82 -12.84
C LYS A 196 16.32 -11.63 -12.62
N VAL A 197 17.09 -12.71 -12.57
CA VAL A 197 18.56 -12.68 -12.46
C VAL A 197 19.19 -11.85 -13.59
N TYR A 198 18.71 -12.03 -14.82
CA TYR A 198 19.21 -11.24 -15.96
C TYR A 198 18.78 -9.77 -15.89
N GLN A 199 17.56 -9.49 -15.46
CA GLN A 199 17.09 -8.12 -15.27
C GLN A 199 17.94 -7.40 -14.22
N LYS A 200 18.22 -8.04 -13.08
CA LYS A 200 19.10 -7.50 -12.03
C LYS A 200 20.53 -7.27 -12.52
N ALA A 201 21.11 -8.25 -13.19
CA ALA A 201 22.50 -8.16 -13.70
C ALA A 201 22.68 -7.03 -14.71
N GLN A 202 21.65 -6.71 -15.48
CA GLN A 202 21.64 -5.68 -16.52
C GLN A 202 20.98 -4.37 -16.09
N GLN A 203 20.50 -4.28 -14.84
CA GLN A 203 19.76 -3.12 -14.31
C GLN A 203 18.58 -2.70 -15.18
N LEU A 204 17.81 -3.70 -15.66
CA LEU A 204 16.63 -3.51 -16.49
C LEU A 204 15.36 -3.88 -15.72
N GLY A 205 14.20 -3.33 -16.13
CA GLY A 205 12.90 -3.66 -15.59
C GLY A 205 12.88 -3.63 -14.07
N MET A 206 12.48 -4.73 -13.46
CA MET A 206 12.42 -4.90 -12.00
C MET A 206 13.81 -5.07 -11.34
N GLY A 207 14.88 -5.05 -12.09
CA GLY A 207 16.27 -5.15 -11.60
C GLY A 207 16.95 -3.79 -11.33
N LYS A 208 16.24 -2.69 -11.54
CA LYS A 208 16.73 -1.33 -11.26
C LYS A 208 16.68 -0.96 -9.80
#